data_5c017f53dc1a052506a2ad455f3bbdba
#
_entry.id   5c017f53dc1a052506a2ad455f3bbdba
#
_cell.length_a   1.000
_cell.length_b   1.000
_cell.length_c   1.000
_cell.angle_alpha   90.00
_cell.angle_beta   90.00
_cell.angle_gamma   90.00
#
_symmetry.space_group_name_H-M   'P 1'
#
loop_
_entity.id
_entity.type
_entity.pdbx_description
1 polymer ?
#
loop_
_entity_poly.entity_id
_entity_poly.type
_entity_poly.pdbx_seq_one_letter_code
_entity_poly.pdbx_strand_id
1 'polypeptide(L)'
;MADQPEGEKTVLEASLEVFRAHGLTTIFGNPGSNELPFLAGLGDDFRFILGLHEQVVVGMAEGYSRATGGPALVNLHAASGSGNGMGALTNAHYGHVPLVVLAGQQVRRTVGQEAMLANVDAATLPAPLVKYSHEPLAATDVPRTLSQAAFEAVTQPSGPVYVSVPLDDWDETALPDDELLTQRSVTTAGTMSESLRRELAEILNGAQNPALVLGPQVDAAAVDDPTVYEHAVALAERLGASVFVAPSPTRCPFPTTHPNFEGVLVPGIKSVRDRLIGHDVVLVMGAATFRYHRWEPANYLEPGTEVIQITQDAREATRAPFGRAVVADIATALADLAEATADRGNRRGDRGARAVPAPPRSEQGMTGPEVLDVLNEHVDDSVVYVNETTTLDLEYLERIVIDRPGMYHFPASGGLGFGLPVAVGMAIGDPEKTVVATVGDGSANYGLTALYTAAQLGTKTIFVIVNNSGYGALSGFAERMGVPDTPGLTLGTIDFVSLAQGYGVPASRTTTREEFDAAYREALQADGPVLIDAVVLGA
;
A
#
# COMPACT_ATOMS: atom_id res chain seq x y z
N MET A 1 -37.01 18.19 12.42
CA MET A 1 -37.05 18.48 10.97
C MET A 1 -37.69 19.86 10.83
N ALA A 2 -36.91 20.89 10.51
CA ALA A 2 -37.46 22.18 10.13
C ALA A 2 -38.03 22.03 8.72
N ASP A 3 -39.21 22.68 8.43
CA ASP A 3 -39.78 22.75 7.09
C ASP A 3 -38.74 23.42 6.17
N GLN A 4 -38.11 22.65 5.28
CA GLN A 4 -37.24 23.21 4.25
C GLN A 4 -38.09 23.83 3.14
N PRO A 5 -37.66 24.98 2.56
CA PRO A 5 -38.27 25.49 1.36
C PRO A 5 -38.19 24.47 0.23
N GLU A 6 -39.28 24.21 -0.47
CA GLU A 6 -39.30 23.28 -1.62
C GLU A 6 -38.26 23.76 -2.68
N GLY A 7 -37.22 22.92 -2.91
CA GLY A 7 -36.22 23.12 -3.96
C GLY A 7 -34.79 23.45 -3.50
N GLU A 8 -34.54 23.60 -2.21
CA GLU A 8 -33.17 23.79 -1.69
C GLU A 8 -32.56 22.45 -1.25
N LYS A 9 -31.30 22.19 -1.67
CA LYS A 9 -30.57 20.98 -1.29
C LYS A 9 -30.05 21.09 0.14
N THR A 10 -29.95 19.95 0.82
CA THR A 10 -29.21 19.84 2.09
C THR A 10 -27.71 19.78 1.86
N VAL A 11 -26.93 20.06 2.90
CA VAL A 11 -25.48 19.84 2.93
C VAL A 11 -25.15 18.38 2.62
N LEU A 12 -25.96 17.43 3.10
CA LEU A 12 -25.81 16.01 2.78
C LEU A 12 -25.98 15.75 1.29
N GLU A 13 -27.06 16.22 0.66
CA GLU A 13 -27.32 16.02 -0.77
C GLU A 13 -26.21 16.60 -1.64
N ALA A 14 -25.76 17.84 -1.36
CA ALA A 14 -24.65 18.46 -2.06
C ALA A 14 -23.33 17.68 -1.88
N SER A 15 -23.07 17.17 -0.67
CA SER A 15 -21.88 16.36 -0.37
C SER A 15 -21.89 15.02 -1.11
N LEU A 16 -23.06 14.37 -1.21
CA LEU A 16 -23.20 13.11 -1.97
C LEU A 16 -22.95 13.33 -3.47
N GLU A 17 -23.36 14.49 -4.02
CA GLU A 17 -23.04 14.85 -5.41
C GLU A 17 -21.52 15.03 -5.60
N VAL A 18 -20.83 15.65 -4.66
CA VAL A 18 -19.36 15.73 -4.67
C VAL A 18 -18.73 14.33 -4.65
N PHE A 19 -19.18 13.43 -3.78
CA PHE A 19 -18.66 12.07 -3.74
C PHE A 19 -18.89 11.32 -5.05
N ARG A 20 -20.06 11.45 -5.68
CA ARG A 20 -20.34 10.87 -7.01
C ARG A 20 -19.39 11.39 -8.08
N ALA A 21 -19.16 12.70 -8.11
CA ALA A 21 -18.25 13.34 -9.07
C ALA A 21 -16.80 12.85 -8.96
N HIS A 22 -16.40 12.41 -7.76
CA HIS A 22 -15.07 11.85 -7.49
C HIS A 22 -15.00 10.32 -7.48
N GLY A 23 -16.08 9.61 -7.82
CA GLY A 23 -16.14 8.13 -7.80
C GLY A 23 -16.11 7.51 -6.39
N LEU A 24 -16.39 8.30 -5.35
CA LEU A 24 -16.36 7.89 -3.94
C LEU A 24 -17.70 7.26 -3.51
N THR A 25 -18.21 6.29 -4.26
CA THR A 25 -19.50 5.65 -4.01
C THR A 25 -19.41 4.33 -3.25
N THR A 26 -18.18 3.81 -3.01
CA THR A 26 -17.92 2.68 -2.10
C THR A 26 -17.35 3.21 -0.80
N ILE A 27 -18.05 2.96 0.31
CA ILE A 27 -17.74 3.46 1.65
C ILE A 27 -17.33 2.30 2.54
N PHE A 28 -16.16 2.38 3.14
CA PHE A 28 -15.70 1.43 4.15
C PHE A 28 -15.91 2.03 5.54
N GLY A 29 -16.62 1.33 6.43
CA GLY A 29 -16.93 1.90 7.73
C GLY A 29 -17.25 0.89 8.82
N ASN A 30 -17.16 1.37 10.06
CA ASN A 30 -17.74 0.75 11.25
C ASN A 30 -18.59 1.85 11.92
N PRO A 31 -19.93 1.81 11.77
CA PRO A 31 -20.77 2.95 12.11
C PRO A 31 -20.90 3.15 13.61
N GLY A 32 -20.95 4.42 14.01
CA GLY A 32 -21.35 4.84 15.34
C GLY A 32 -22.53 5.84 15.29
N SER A 33 -22.93 6.36 16.44
CA SER A 33 -24.10 7.25 16.52
C SER A 33 -23.94 8.59 15.79
N ASN A 34 -22.69 9.09 15.69
CA ASN A 34 -22.45 10.39 15.07
C ASN A 34 -22.50 10.34 13.54
N GLU A 35 -22.39 9.15 12.95
CA GLU A 35 -22.43 8.92 11.50
C GLU A 35 -23.83 8.58 10.98
N LEU A 36 -24.80 8.29 11.87
CA LEU A 36 -26.13 7.84 11.46
C LEU A 36 -26.88 8.78 10.52
N PRO A 37 -26.87 10.13 10.70
CA PRO A 37 -27.54 11.02 9.76
C PRO A 37 -26.94 10.94 8.35
N PHE A 38 -25.61 10.91 8.23
CA PHE A 38 -24.92 10.73 6.95
C PHE A 38 -25.27 9.38 6.30
N LEU A 39 -25.17 8.28 7.05
CA LEU A 39 -25.42 6.92 6.54
C LEU A 39 -26.88 6.69 6.17
N ALA A 40 -27.82 7.27 6.93
CA ALA A 40 -29.26 7.14 6.65
C ALA A 40 -29.69 7.88 5.36
N GLY A 41 -28.93 8.85 4.91
CA GLY A 41 -29.21 9.61 3.71
C GLY A 41 -28.51 9.10 2.45
N LEU A 42 -27.76 7.99 2.52
CA LEU A 42 -27.11 7.39 1.36
C LEU A 42 -28.16 6.89 0.35
N GLY A 43 -27.95 7.18 -0.95
CA GLY A 43 -28.76 6.63 -2.03
C GLY A 43 -28.37 5.19 -2.38
N ASP A 44 -29.20 4.53 -3.18
CA ASP A 44 -28.99 3.14 -3.62
C ASP A 44 -27.73 2.93 -4.48
N ASP A 45 -27.14 4.01 -4.98
CA ASP A 45 -25.91 4.04 -5.74
C ASP A 45 -24.65 4.02 -4.86
N PHE A 46 -24.81 4.15 -3.54
CA PHE A 46 -23.72 4.02 -2.58
C PHE A 46 -23.67 2.61 -1.99
N ARG A 47 -22.47 2.02 -2.01
CA ARG A 47 -22.22 0.70 -1.42
C ARG A 47 -21.48 0.87 -0.09
N PHE A 48 -22.11 0.45 1.02
CA PHE A 48 -21.44 0.45 2.33
C PHE A 48 -20.84 -0.92 2.63
N ILE A 49 -19.54 -0.94 2.94
CA ILE A 49 -18.75 -2.11 3.30
C ILE A 49 -18.48 -2.07 4.80
N LEU A 50 -19.10 -2.98 5.54
CA LEU A 50 -18.93 -3.08 6.97
C LEU A 50 -17.62 -3.79 7.32
N GLY A 51 -16.78 -3.14 8.11
CA GLY A 51 -15.66 -3.75 8.84
C GLY A 51 -15.91 -3.72 10.35
N LEU A 52 -15.50 -4.74 11.08
CA LEU A 52 -15.78 -4.85 12.51
C LEU A 52 -14.73 -4.15 13.41
N HIS A 53 -13.74 -3.52 12.82
CA HIS A 53 -12.70 -2.74 13.50
C HIS A 53 -12.12 -1.69 12.55
N GLU A 54 -11.86 -0.48 13.02
CA GLU A 54 -11.48 0.64 12.14
C GLU A 54 -10.11 0.46 11.48
N GLN A 55 -9.16 -0.23 12.11
CA GLN A 55 -7.92 -0.61 11.43
C GLN A 55 -8.20 -1.48 10.20
N VAL A 56 -9.13 -2.42 10.31
CA VAL A 56 -9.54 -3.27 9.19
C VAL A 56 -10.32 -2.47 8.14
N VAL A 57 -11.17 -1.56 8.56
CA VAL A 57 -11.90 -0.64 7.67
C VAL A 57 -10.93 0.16 6.79
N VAL A 58 -9.94 0.82 7.41
CA VAL A 58 -8.92 1.61 6.69
C VAL A 58 -8.06 0.72 5.79
N GLY A 59 -7.66 -0.47 6.28
CA GLY A 59 -6.90 -1.44 5.49
C GLY A 59 -7.65 -1.95 4.26
N MET A 60 -8.96 -2.24 4.39
CA MET A 60 -9.79 -2.61 3.23
C MET A 60 -9.91 -1.47 2.22
N ALA A 61 -10.11 -0.24 2.69
CA ALA A 61 -10.13 0.94 1.83
C ALA A 61 -8.79 1.14 1.10
N GLU A 62 -7.66 0.90 1.79
CA GLU A 62 -6.34 0.91 1.18
C GLU A 62 -6.23 -0.13 0.06
N GLY A 63 -6.67 -1.36 0.31
CA GLY A 63 -6.68 -2.42 -0.70
C GLY A 63 -7.55 -2.09 -1.90
N TYR A 64 -8.75 -1.57 -1.66
CA TYR A 64 -9.67 -1.13 -2.71
C TYR A 64 -9.06 -0.04 -3.59
N SER A 65 -8.49 1.00 -2.97
CA SER A 65 -7.80 2.08 -3.68
C SER A 65 -6.62 1.57 -4.52
N ARG A 66 -5.84 0.62 -4.00
CA ARG A 66 -4.71 0.01 -4.75
C ARG A 66 -5.17 -0.80 -5.96
N ALA A 67 -6.33 -1.45 -5.89
CA ALA A 67 -6.88 -2.26 -6.98
C ALA A 67 -7.58 -1.41 -8.05
N THR A 68 -8.27 -0.35 -7.64
CA THR A 68 -9.03 0.52 -8.55
C THR A 68 -8.22 1.67 -9.15
N GLY A 69 -7.04 1.98 -8.58
CA GLY A 69 -6.25 3.17 -8.94
C GLY A 69 -6.84 4.50 -8.44
N GLY A 70 -8.08 4.50 -7.95
CA GLY A 70 -8.81 5.69 -7.48
C GLY A 70 -8.81 5.87 -5.98
N PRO A 71 -9.35 7.01 -5.47
CA PRO A 71 -9.50 7.23 -4.04
C PRO A 71 -10.60 6.35 -3.45
N ALA A 72 -10.47 5.98 -2.16
CA ALA A 72 -11.50 5.26 -1.42
C ALA A 72 -12.07 6.12 -0.28
N LEU A 73 -13.38 5.99 -0.02
CA LEU A 73 -14.06 6.69 1.08
C LEU A 73 -14.10 5.82 2.33
N VAL A 74 -13.61 6.36 3.42
CA VAL A 74 -13.57 5.74 4.75
C VAL A 74 -14.48 6.52 5.68
N ASN A 75 -15.33 5.85 6.45
CA ASN A 75 -16.16 6.47 7.47
C ASN A 75 -15.79 5.93 8.87
N LEU A 76 -15.35 6.83 9.77
CA LEU A 76 -14.86 6.49 11.10
C LEU A 76 -15.68 7.16 12.21
N HIS A 77 -15.83 6.44 13.34
CA HIS A 77 -16.59 6.94 14.48
C HIS A 77 -15.76 7.87 15.37
N ALA A 78 -15.93 9.17 15.18
CA ALA A 78 -15.36 10.23 16.03
C ALA A 78 -13.87 10.00 16.39
N ALA A 79 -13.47 10.33 17.60
CA ALA A 79 -12.10 10.16 18.09
C ALA A 79 -11.69 8.69 18.26
N SER A 80 -12.59 7.84 18.78
CA SER A 80 -12.26 6.44 19.08
C SER A 80 -12.02 5.63 17.82
N GLY A 81 -12.89 5.74 16.82
CA GLY A 81 -12.70 5.06 15.55
C GLY A 81 -11.50 5.61 14.76
N SER A 82 -11.30 6.94 14.79
CA SER A 82 -10.09 7.55 14.22
C SER A 82 -8.83 7.02 14.89
N GLY A 83 -8.81 6.94 16.25
CA GLY A 83 -7.69 6.39 17.00
C GLY A 83 -7.39 4.92 16.66
N ASN A 84 -8.42 4.09 16.53
CA ASN A 84 -8.29 2.68 16.15
C ASN A 84 -7.75 2.51 14.71
N GLY A 85 -8.02 3.46 13.81
CA GLY A 85 -7.57 3.44 12.41
C GLY A 85 -6.14 3.92 12.18
N MET A 86 -5.46 4.53 13.18
CA MET A 86 -4.15 5.19 12.99
C MET A 86 -3.06 4.27 12.46
N GLY A 87 -3.03 3.01 12.90
CA GLY A 87 -2.04 2.03 12.42
C GLY A 87 -2.13 1.81 10.90
N ALA A 88 -3.33 1.62 10.38
CA ALA A 88 -3.56 1.46 8.94
C ALA A 88 -3.37 2.78 8.18
N LEU A 89 -3.79 3.93 8.74
CA LEU A 89 -3.52 5.25 8.16
C LEU A 89 -2.01 5.50 7.99
N THR A 90 -1.17 4.98 8.91
CA THR A 90 0.28 5.08 8.78
C THR A 90 0.78 4.34 7.53
N ASN A 91 0.26 3.12 7.24
CA ASN A 91 0.58 2.40 6.02
C ASN A 91 0.11 3.16 4.77
N ALA A 92 -1.13 3.64 4.75
CA ALA A 92 -1.68 4.42 3.64
C ALA A 92 -0.87 5.71 3.37
N HIS A 93 -0.43 6.42 4.43
CA HIS A 93 0.39 7.63 4.32
C HIS A 93 1.73 7.35 3.62
N TYR A 94 2.50 6.38 4.13
CA TYR A 94 3.80 6.04 3.55
C TYR A 94 3.70 5.25 2.24
N GLY A 95 2.54 4.66 1.98
CA GLY A 95 2.21 3.98 0.71
C GLY A 95 1.68 4.92 -0.37
N HIS A 96 1.50 6.20 -0.06
CA HIS A 96 0.91 7.20 -0.95
C HIS A 96 -0.47 6.79 -1.48
N VAL A 97 -1.29 6.14 -0.64
CA VAL A 97 -2.61 5.64 -1.06
C VAL A 97 -3.67 6.71 -0.80
N PRO A 98 -4.42 7.13 -1.82
CA PRO A 98 -5.42 8.16 -1.68
C PRO A 98 -6.65 7.63 -0.94
N LEU A 99 -6.85 8.10 0.29
CA LEU A 99 -8.05 7.81 1.10
C LEU A 99 -8.71 9.12 1.51
N VAL A 100 -10.03 9.21 1.35
CA VAL A 100 -10.82 10.29 1.93
C VAL A 100 -11.47 9.77 3.20
N VAL A 101 -10.96 10.19 4.36
CA VAL A 101 -11.48 9.79 5.66
C VAL A 101 -12.46 10.82 6.14
N LEU A 102 -13.73 10.41 6.26
CA LEU A 102 -14.81 11.15 6.84
C LEU A 102 -15.05 10.64 8.26
N ALA A 103 -14.87 11.47 9.27
CA ALA A 103 -15.15 11.12 10.66
C ALA A 103 -16.38 11.90 11.17
N GLY A 104 -17.26 11.21 11.87
CA GLY A 104 -18.37 11.87 12.54
C GLY A 104 -17.90 12.69 13.73
N GLN A 105 -18.64 13.75 14.04
CA GLN A 105 -18.44 14.63 15.17
C GLN A 105 -19.75 14.82 15.93
N GLN A 106 -19.67 15.24 17.19
CA GLN A 106 -20.85 15.64 17.96
C GLN A 106 -21.50 16.90 17.41
N VAL A 107 -22.76 17.15 17.81
CA VAL A 107 -23.49 18.39 17.51
C VAL A 107 -22.58 19.59 17.71
N ARG A 108 -22.43 20.42 16.71
CA ARG A 108 -21.46 21.52 16.62
C ARG A 108 -21.40 22.38 17.88
N ARG A 109 -22.56 22.79 18.42
CA ARG A 109 -22.63 23.61 19.63
C ARG A 109 -22.18 22.93 20.92
N THR A 110 -22.04 21.59 20.93
CA THR A 110 -21.67 20.81 22.12
C THR A 110 -20.25 20.30 22.08
N VAL A 111 -19.54 20.40 20.96
CA VAL A 111 -18.14 19.98 20.83
C VAL A 111 -17.26 20.68 21.88
N GLY A 112 -17.36 22.01 22.01
CA GLY A 112 -16.59 22.79 22.99
C GLY A 112 -17.00 22.56 24.45
N GLN A 113 -18.07 21.80 24.70
CA GLN A 113 -18.49 21.38 26.05
C GLN A 113 -17.97 19.98 26.40
N GLU A 114 -17.15 19.39 25.53
CA GLU A 114 -16.64 18.02 25.67
C GLU A 114 -17.76 16.99 25.89
N ALA A 115 -18.86 17.14 25.14
CA ALA A 115 -19.94 16.17 25.17
C ALA A 115 -19.40 14.75 24.85
N MET A 116 -20.05 13.70 25.39
CA MET A 116 -19.64 12.33 25.12
C MET A 116 -19.52 12.10 23.61
N LEU A 117 -18.44 11.46 23.15
CA LEU A 117 -18.08 11.21 21.75
C LEU A 117 -17.70 12.48 20.94
N ALA A 118 -17.49 13.63 21.60
CA ALA A 118 -16.89 14.78 20.93
C ALA A 118 -15.38 14.54 20.73
N ASN A 119 -14.87 15.02 19.59
CA ASN A 119 -13.44 15.10 19.30
C ASN A 119 -13.05 16.57 19.23
N VAL A 120 -12.66 17.17 20.35
CA VAL A 120 -12.44 18.63 20.48
C VAL A 120 -11.40 19.15 19.49
N ASP A 121 -10.35 18.37 19.25
CA ASP A 121 -9.28 18.72 18.30
C ASP A 121 -9.26 17.74 17.10
N ALA A 122 -10.42 17.52 16.50
CA ALA A 122 -10.61 16.49 15.49
C ALA A 122 -9.58 16.57 14.34
N ALA A 123 -9.31 17.77 13.84
CA ALA A 123 -8.37 17.96 12.74
C ALA A 123 -6.91 17.71 13.13
N THR A 124 -6.55 17.74 14.42
CA THR A 124 -5.16 17.50 14.86
C THR A 124 -4.86 16.03 15.14
N LEU A 125 -5.88 15.23 15.46
CA LEU A 125 -5.70 13.82 15.80
C LEU A 125 -4.94 13.02 14.72
N PRO A 126 -5.31 13.04 13.43
CA PRO A 126 -4.59 12.34 12.37
C PRO A 126 -3.50 13.19 11.69
N ALA A 127 -3.35 14.47 12.02
CA ALA A 127 -2.58 15.44 11.24
C ALA A 127 -1.19 14.99 10.77
N PRO A 128 -0.35 14.24 11.57
CA PRO A 128 0.96 13.80 11.07
C PRO A 128 0.87 12.66 10.04
N LEU A 129 -0.28 12.01 9.90
CA LEU A 129 -0.49 10.82 9.05
C LEU A 129 -1.39 11.09 7.84
N VAL A 130 -1.79 12.33 7.62
CA VAL A 130 -2.64 12.74 6.49
C VAL A 130 -2.08 13.98 5.81
N LYS A 131 -2.38 14.14 4.52
CA LYS A 131 -1.95 15.30 3.73
C LYS A 131 -2.75 16.56 4.06
N TYR A 132 -4.03 16.38 4.31
CA TYR A 132 -4.99 17.42 4.64
C TYR A 132 -5.87 16.94 5.78
N SER A 133 -6.11 17.80 6.75
CA SER A 133 -6.96 17.51 7.89
C SER A 133 -7.76 18.75 8.26
N HIS A 134 -9.08 18.64 8.28
CA HIS A 134 -9.94 19.80 8.52
C HIS A 134 -11.26 19.41 9.20
N GLU A 135 -11.77 20.34 10.03
CA GLU A 135 -13.15 20.38 10.47
C GLU A 135 -13.76 21.69 9.97
N PRO A 136 -14.81 21.65 9.11
CA PRO A 136 -15.40 22.85 8.52
C PRO A 136 -15.91 23.84 9.58
N LEU A 137 -15.71 25.13 9.37
CA LEU A 137 -16.12 26.16 10.33
C LEU A 137 -17.64 26.37 10.39
N ALA A 138 -18.34 26.05 9.30
CA ALA A 138 -19.80 26.09 9.19
C ALA A 138 -20.32 24.91 8.36
N ALA A 139 -21.57 24.53 8.56
CA ALA A 139 -22.23 23.48 7.79
C ALA A 139 -22.14 23.73 6.28
N THR A 140 -22.36 24.96 5.85
CA THR A 140 -22.27 25.36 4.44
C THR A 140 -20.88 25.20 3.80
N ASP A 141 -19.82 25.01 4.61
CA ASP A 141 -18.46 24.76 4.10
C ASP A 141 -18.19 23.26 3.85
N VAL A 142 -19.07 22.36 4.29
CA VAL A 142 -18.84 20.89 4.22
C VAL A 142 -18.68 20.42 2.77
N PRO A 143 -19.59 20.69 1.81
CA PRO A 143 -19.45 20.21 0.44
C PRO A 143 -18.15 20.68 -0.22
N ARG A 144 -17.79 21.97 -0.05
CA ARG A 144 -16.54 22.55 -0.56
C ARG A 144 -15.30 21.87 0.07
N THR A 145 -15.34 21.62 1.38
CA THR A 145 -14.23 20.95 2.10
C THR A 145 -14.03 19.52 1.61
N LEU A 146 -15.11 18.79 1.38
CA LEU A 146 -15.05 17.41 0.86
C LEU A 146 -14.54 17.37 -0.59
N SER A 147 -14.94 18.33 -1.44
CA SER A 147 -14.38 18.48 -2.79
C SER A 147 -12.87 18.78 -2.74
N GLN A 148 -12.43 19.69 -1.87
CA GLN A 148 -11.00 19.95 -1.67
C GLN A 148 -10.26 18.68 -1.19
N ALA A 149 -10.81 18.00 -0.20
CA ALA A 149 -10.21 16.78 0.36
C ALA A 149 -10.03 15.69 -0.71
N ALA A 150 -11.04 15.49 -1.58
CA ALA A 150 -10.96 14.53 -2.67
C ALA A 150 -9.83 14.86 -3.66
N PHE A 151 -9.67 16.14 -4.06
CA PHE A 151 -8.54 16.56 -4.89
C PHE A 151 -7.19 16.43 -4.18
N GLU A 152 -7.11 16.82 -2.91
CA GLU A 152 -5.88 16.69 -2.11
C GLU A 152 -5.43 15.21 -2.01
N ALA A 153 -6.38 14.29 -1.85
CA ALA A 153 -6.04 12.86 -1.74
C ALA A 153 -5.33 12.34 -2.98
N VAL A 154 -5.77 12.70 -4.18
CA VAL A 154 -5.24 12.19 -5.46
C VAL A 154 -4.09 13.02 -6.02
N THR A 155 -3.93 14.29 -5.62
CA THR A 155 -2.82 15.14 -6.09
C THR A 155 -1.48 14.59 -5.59
N GLN A 156 -0.51 14.43 -6.50
CA GLN A 156 0.80 13.86 -6.17
C GLN A 156 1.66 14.75 -5.25
N PRO A 157 2.36 14.16 -4.28
CA PRO A 157 2.29 12.76 -3.86
C PRO A 157 0.91 12.48 -3.24
N SER A 158 0.19 11.47 -3.77
CA SER A 158 -1.14 11.08 -3.25
C SER A 158 -1.07 10.60 -1.80
N GLY A 159 -2.20 10.50 -1.12
CA GLY A 159 -2.22 10.01 0.25
C GLY A 159 -3.52 10.32 1.00
N PRO A 160 -3.67 9.83 2.22
CA PRO A 160 -4.89 9.99 2.98
C PRO A 160 -5.14 11.45 3.38
N VAL A 161 -6.42 11.81 3.44
CA VAL A 161 -6.93 13.08 3.96
C VAL A 161 -8.02 12.81 4.99
N TYR A 162 -8.33 13.79 5.84
CA TYR A 162 -9.29 13.62 6.93
C TYR A 162 -10.20 14.83 7.05
N VAL A 163 -11.50 14.60 7.12
CA VAL A 163 -12.52 15.62 7.38
C VAL A 163 -13.42 15.16 8.50
N SER A 164 -13.52 15.96 9.56
CA SER A 164 -14.47 15.76 10.66
C SER A 164 -15.71 16.59 10.41
N VAL A 165 -16.90 15.99 10.47
CA VAL A 165 -18.16 16.68 10.20
C VAL A 165 -19.15 16.50 11.35
N PRO A 166 -19.60 17.61 11.97
CA PRO A 166 -20.66 17.57 12.98
C PRO A 166 -21.96 16.95 12.46
N LEU A 167 -22.57 16.11 13.29
CA LEU A 167 -23.75 15.32 12.88
C LEU A 167 -24.99 16.16 12.53
N ASP A 168 -25.08 17.38 13.08
CA ASP A 168 -26.18 18.30 12.81
C ASP A 168 -25.96 19.16 11.54
N ASP A 169 -24.77 19.16 10.96
CA ASP A 169 -24.48 19.90 9.74
C ASP A 169 -25.17 19.30 8.51
N TRP A 170 -25.44 17.99 8.51
CA TRP A 170 -25.99 17.29 7.34
C TRP A 170 -27.40 17.75 6.94
N ASP A 171 -28.19 18.19 7.91
CA ASP A 171 -29.56 18.64 7.72
C ASP A 171 -29.67 20.15 7.36
N GLU A 172 -28.55 20.89 7.41
CA GLU A 172 -28.51 22.31 7.07
C GLU A 172 -28.65 22.52 5.55
N THR A 173 -29.09 23.71 5.16
CA THR A 173 -29.23 24.09 3.74
C THR A 173 -27.86 24.32 3.11
N ALA A 174 -27.58 23.70 1.97
CA ALA A 174 -26.39 23.90 1.15
C ALA A 174 -26.41 25.25 0.42
N LEU A 175 -25.23 25.70 -0.02
CA LEU A 175 -25.14 26.91 -0.84
C LEU A 175 -25.61 26.64 -2.28
N PRO A 176 -26.31 27.59 -2.93
CA PRO A 176 -26.75 27.39 -4.32
C PRO A 176 -25.62 27.13 -5.31
N ASP A 177 -24.42 27.64 -5.04
CA ASP A 177 -23.24 27.47 -5.91
C ASP A 177 -22.50 26.14 -5.70
N ASP A 178 -22.89 25.27 -4.74
CA ASP A 178 -22.24 24.00 -4.47
C ASP A 178 -22.32 23.02 -5.66
N GLU A 179 -23.28 23.17 -6.56
CA GLU A 179 -23.34 22.40 -7.82
C GLU A 179 -22.09 22.61 -8.71
N LEU A 180 -21.40 23.75 -8.60
CA LEU A 180 -20.18 24.04 -9.34
C LEU A 180 -19.01 23.15 -8.88
N LEU A 181 -19.07 22.61 -7.66
CA LEU A 181 -18.03 21.72 -7.11
C LEU A 181 -17.89 20.43 -7.93
N THR A 182 -18.98 19.95 -8.53
CA THR A 182 -18.99 18.72 -9.36
C THR A 182 -18.38 18.94 -10.75
N GLN A 183 -18.19 20.18 -11.17
CA GLN A 183 -17.66 20.55 -12.49
C GLN A 183 -16.15 20.89 -12.45
N ARG A 184 -15.55 20.87 -11.26
CA ARG A 184 -14.13 21.17 -11.09
C ARG A 184 -13.24 20.02 -11.55
N SER A 185 -12.06 20.36 -12.04
CA SER A 185 -10.97 19.43 -12.28
C SER A 185 -9.65 20.03 -11.81
N VAL A 186 -8.72 19.18 -11.39
CA VAL A 186 -7.34 19.56 -11.06
C VAL A 186 -6.41 18.68 -11.90
N THR A 187 -5.57 19.33 -12.68
CA THR A 187 -4.54 18.64 -13.48
C THR A 187 -3.17 19.05 -12.96
N THR A 188 -2.35 18.07 -12.62
CA THR A 188 -0.94 18.29 -12.29
C THR A 188 -0.07 17.90 -13.48
N ALA A 189 0.90 18.75 -13.82
CA ALA A 189 1.89 18.47 -14.87
C ALA A 189 3.28 18.71 -14.28
N GLY A 190 4.11 17.69 -14.31
CA GLY A 190 5.44 17.74 -13.70
C GLY A 190 6.50 17.10 -14.60
N THR A 191 6.78 17.71 -15.78
CA THR A 191 7.80 17.22 -16.71
C THR A 191 9.15 17.87 -16.44
N MET A 192 10.23 17.18 -16.77
CA MET A 192 11.57 17.78 -16.80
C MET A 192 11.70 18.78 -17.94
N SER A 193 12.47 19.86 -17.71
CA SER A 193 12.84 20.72 -18.83
C SER A 193 13.74 19.95 -19.82
N GLU A 194 13.71 20.34 -21.09
CA GLU A 194 14.56 19.73 -22.11
C GLU A 194 16.07 19.78 -21.77
N SER A 195 16.52 20.89 -21.15
CA SER A 195 17.90 21.03 -20.71
C SER A 195 18.26 20.02 -19.62
N LEU A 196 17.37 19.81 -18.65
CA LEU A 196 17.56 18.84 -17.57
C LEU A 196 17.55 17.42 -18.11
N ARG A 197 16.58 17.08 -18.97
CA ARG A 197 16.50 15.77 -19.63
C ARG A 197 17.80 15.44 -20.37
N ARG A 198 18.32 16.38 -21.16
CA ARG A 198 19.57 16.22 -21.91
C ARG A 198 20.76 16.01 -20.96
N GLU A 199 20.88 16.82 -19.91
CA GLU A 199 21.95 16.71 -18.92
C GLU A 199 21.93 15.33 -18.23
N LEU A 200 20.76 14.84 -17.79
CA LEU A 200 20.65 13.52 -17.15
C LEU A 200 20.97 12.39 -18.14
N ALA A 201 20.50 12.49 -19.39
CA ALA A 201 20.84 11.52 -20.42
C ALA A 201 22.34 11.50 -20.73
N GLU A 202 23.02 12.65 -20.74
CA GLU A 202 24.48 12.72 -20.92
C GLU A 202 25.23 12.02 -19.78
N ILE A 203 24.81 12.21 -18.51
CA ILE A 203 25.38 11.52 -17.35
C ILE A 203 25.20 10.00 -17.49
N LEU A 204 23.97 9.55 -17.77
CA LEU A 204 23.67 8.12 -17.95
C LEU A 204 24.42 7.51 -19.13
N ASN A 205 24.54 8.25 -20.23
CA ASN A 205 25.32 7.84 -21.40
C ASN A 205 26.84 7.81 -21.11
N GLY A 206 27.35 8.60 -20.19
CA GLY A 206 28.75 8.61 -19.73
C GLY A 206 29.08 7.46 -18.78
N ALA A 207 28.11 6.91 -18.06
CA ALA A 207 28.31 5.89 -17.03
C ALA A 207 28.92 4.60 -17.61
N GLN A 208 29.90 4.02 -16.93
CA GLN A 208 30.54 2.76 -17.37
C GLN A 208 29.81 1.53 -16.81
N ASN A 209 29.26 1.62 -15.61
CA ASN A 209 28.52 0.55 -14.94
C ASN A 209 27.32 1.14 -14.19
N PRO A 210 26.27 1.60 -14.90
CA PRO A 210 25.10 2.20 -14.27
C PRO A 210 24.28 1.18 -13.48
N ALA A 211 23.59 1.65 -12.41
CA ALA A 211 22.56 0.93 -11.71
C ALA A 211 21.25 1.73 -11.70
N LEU A 212 20.13 1.05 -11.84
CA LEU A 212 18.79 1.57 -11.59
C LEU A 212 18.29 1.01 -10.27
N VAL A 213 17.85 1.88 -9.37
CA VAL A 213 17.15 1.50 -8.14
C VAL A 213 15.72 1.98 -8.26
N LEU A 214 14.81 1.06 -8.56
CA LEU A 214 13.42 1.36 -8.84
C LEU A 214 12.56 1.18 -7.58
N GLY A 215 11.57 2.04 -7.41
CA GLY A 215 10.71 2.04 -6.24
C GLY A 215 9.22 2.01 -6.55
N PRO A 216 8.39 2.07 -5.51
CA PRO A 216 6.95 1.81 -5.60
C PRO A 216 6.19 2.79 -6.49
N GLN A 217 6.68 4.02 -6.70
CA GLN A 217 6.02 4.99 -7.57
C GLN A 217 6.05 4.54 -9.05
N VAL A 218 7.07 3.75 -9.47
CA VAL A 218 7.15 3.18 -10.83
C VAL A 218 6.04 2.16 -11.05
N ASP A 219 5.86 1.22 -10.11
CA ASP A 219 4.81 0.22 -10.20
C ASP A 219 3.40 0.85 -10.09
N ALA A 220 3.24 1.83 -9.19
CA ALA A 220 1.97 2.53 -9.04
C ALA A 220 1.56 3.26 -10.34
N ALA A 221 2.50 3.95 -10.99
CA ALA A 221 2.24 4.60 -12.28
C ALA A 221 1.96 3.58 -13.40
N ALA A 222 2.60 2.40 -13.34
CA ALA A 222 2.43 1.35 -14.34
C ALA A 222 1.09 0.60 -14.23
N VAL A 223 0.40 0.66 -13.07
CA VAL A 223 -0.98 0.15 -12.94
C VAL A 223 -1.94 0.98 -13.80
N ASP A 224 -1.76 2.30 -13.82
CA ASP A 224 -2.58 3.22 -14.60
C ASP A 224 -2.17 3.22 -16.09
N ASP A 225 -0.86 3.11 -16.37
CA ASP A 225 -0.27 3.10 -17.72
C ASP A 225 0.82 2.02 -17.81
N PRO A 226 0.52 0.84 -18.36
CA PRO A 226 1.49 -0.27 -18.51
C PRO A 226 2.75 0.10 -19.30
N THR A 227 2.72 1.14 -20.13
CA THR A 227 3.91 1.59 -20.88
C THR A 227 5.03 2.10 -19.97
N VAL A 228 4.71 2.52 -18.74
CA VAL A 228 5.70 2.92 -17.72
C VAL A 228 6.62 1.75 -17.36
N TYR A 229 6.05 0.56 -17.24
CA TYR A 229 6.82 -0.66 -16.96
C TYR A 229 7.73 -1.04 -18.13
N GLU A 230 7.21 -0.90 -19.37
CA GLU A 230 7.97 -1.11 -20.59
C GLU A 230 9.13 -0.10 -20.71
N HIS A 231 8.92 1.17 -20.38
CA HIS A 231 9.97 2.20 -20.38
C HIS A 231 11.04 1.91 -19.31
N ALA A 232 10.68 1.38 -18.14
CA ALA A 232 11.65 0.98 -17.13
C ALA A 232 12.55 -0.17 -17.61
N VAL A 233 11.96 -1.16 -18.28
CA VAL A 233 12.70 -2.27 -18.93
C VAL A 233 13.58 -1.73 -20.04
N ALA A 234 13.03 -0.91 -20.95
CA ALA A 234 13.79 -0.35 -22.07
C ALA A 234 14.99 0.50 -21.61
N LEU A 235 14.81 1.33 -20.57
CA LEU A 235 15.90 2.12 -19.99
C LEU A 235 17.01 1.21 -19.44
N ALA A 236 16.64 0.16 -18.70
CA ALA A 236 17.58 -0.80 -18.15
C ALA A 236 18.39 -1.53 -19.24
N GLU A 237 17.73 -1.96 -20.31
CA GLU A 237 18.36 -2.65 -21.42
C GLU A 237 19.27 -1.75 -22.24
N ARG A 238 18.80 -0.54 -22.60
CA ARG A 238 19.59 0.45 -23.35
C ARG A 238 20.90 0.82 -22.66
N LEU A 239 20.85 0.97 -21.33
CA LEU A 239 22.03 1.26 -20.51
C LEU A 239 22.87 0.02 -20.17
N GLY A 240 22.34 -1.20 -20.34
CA GLY A 240 22.92 -2.43 -19.81
C GLY A 240 23.03 -2.39 -18.28
N ALA A 241 22.12 -1.69 -17.60
CA ALA A 241 22.19 -1.41 -16.16
C ALA A 241 21.83 -2.61 -15.30
N SER A 242 22.40 -2.71 -14.10
CA SER A 242 21.86 -3.51 -12.99
C SER A 242 20.57 -2.89 -12.48
N VAL A 243 19.53 -3.69 -12.25
CA VAL A 243 18.28 -3.20 -11.69
C VAL A 243 18.07 -3.78 -10.30
N PHE A 244 17.92 -2.90 -9.32
CA PHE A 244 17.59 -3.24 -7.95
C PHE A 244 16.22 -2.67 -7.60
N VAL A 245 15.47 -3.37 -6.75
CA VAL A 245 14.31 -2.78 -6.07
C VAL A 245 14.81 -2.01 -4.84
N ALA A 246 14.25 -0.83 -4.63
CA ALA A 246 14.59 0.03 -3.50
C ALA A 246 14.35 -0.69 -2.15
N PRO A 247 15.08 -0.33 -1.07
CA PRO A 247 14.92 -0.95 0.23
C PRO A 247 13.49 -0.86 0.78
N SER A 248 13.00 -1.92 1.42
CA SER A 248 11.64 -2.04 1.97
C SER A 248 10.57 -1.85 0.89
N PRO A 249 10.53 -2.72 -0.12
CA PRO A 249 9.66 -2.57 -1.28
C PRO A 249 8.19 -2.79 -0.90
N THR A 250 7.35 -1.80 -1.19
CA THR A 250 5.89 -1.91 -1.01
C THR A 250 5.16 -2.37 -2.26
N ARG A 251 5.85 -2.39 -3.40
CA ARG A 251 5.42 -2.83 -4.74
C ARG A 251 6.63 -3.36 -5.50
N CYS A 252 6.42 -4.09 -6.58
CA CYS A 252 7.50 -4.60 -7.43
C CYS A 252 7.57 -3.84 -8.76
N PRO A 253 8.54 -2.91 -8.92
CA PRO A 253 8.61 -1.98 -10.06
C PRO A 253 9.28 -2.55 -11.31
N PHE A 254 9.66 -3.83 -11.32
CA PHE A 254 10.43 -4.44 -12.41
C PHE A 254 10.26 -5.96 -12.45
N PRO A 255 10.23 -6.61 -13.64
CA PRO A 255 10.08 -8.07 -13.74
C PRO A 255 11.20 -8.81 -13.01
N THR A 256 10.85 -9.66 -12.04
CA THR A 256 11.85 -10.38 -11.22
C THR A 256 12.63 -11.44 -11.99
N THR A 257 12.13 -11.88 -13.14
CA THR A 257 12.79 -12.84 -14.03
C THR A 257 13.70 -12.18 -15.07
N HIS A 258 13.67 -10.84 -15.19
CA HIS A 258 14.45 -10.14 -16.20
C HIS A 258 15.96 -10.28 -15.96
N PRO A 259 16.81 -10.46 -17.01
CA PRO A 259 18.27 -10.64 -16.87
C PRO A 259 19.01 -9.50 -16.15
N ASN A 260 18.44 -8.30 -16.18
CA ASN A 260 18.99 -7.13 -15.50
C ASN A 260 18.61 -7.05 -14.00
N PHE A 261 17.63 -7.86 -13.55
CA PHE A 261 17.17 -7.84 -12.17
C PHE A 261 18.21 -8.45 -11.22
N GLU A 262 18.64 -7.70 -10.22
CA GLU A 262 19.66 -8.11 -9.24
C GLU A 262 19.08 -8.34 -7.82
N GLY A 263 17.76 -8.16 -7.65
CA GLY A 263 17.06 -8.37 -6.38
C GLY A 263 16.74 -7.08 -5.62
N VAL A 264 16.39 -7.24 -4.34
CA VAL A 264 16.03 -6.15 -3.43
C VAL A 264 17.26 -5.65 -2.67
N LEU A 265 17.38 -4.34 -2.51
CA LEU A 265 18.39 -3.76 -1.62
C LEU A 265 17.97 -3.96 -0.15
N VAL A 266 18.84 -4.61 0.63
CA VAL A 266 18.59 -4.81 2.06
C VAL A 266 18.64 -3.46 2.79
N PRO A 267 17.66 -3.11 3.65
CA PRO A 267 17.51 -1.78 4.24
C PRO A 267 18.53 -1.46 5.37
N GLY A 268 19.80 -1.50 5.06
CA GLY A 268 20.92 -1.12 5.93
C GLY A 268 21.96 -0.29 5.17
N ILE A 269 22.58 0.71 5.79
CA ILE A 269 23.55 1.61 5.14
C ILE A 269 24.70 0.80 4.50
N LYS A 270 25.30 -0.08 5.29
CA LYS A 270 26.40 -0.95 4.81
C LYS A 270 25.91 -1.90 3.72
N SER A 271 24.76 -2.52 3.93
CA SER A 271 24.18 -3.51 3.01
C SER A 271 23.87 -2.89 1.64
N VAL A 272 23.26 -1.70 1.60
CA VAL A 272 22.99 -0.96 0.35
C VAL A 272 24.30 -0.59 -0.33
N ARG A 273 25.26 0.00 0.41
CA ARG A 273 26.57 0.37 -0.13
C ARG A 273 27.27 -0.84 -0.77
N ASP A 274 27.35 -1.95 -0.04
CA ASP A 274 28.08 -3.14 -0.51
C ASP A 274 27.46 -3.73 -1.78
N ARG A 275 26.15 -3.60 -1.97
CA ARG A 275 25.45 -4.00 -3.20
C ARG A 275 25.68 -3.05 -4.37
N LEU A 276 25.99 -1.78 -4.09
CA LEU A 276 26.24 -0.76 -5.11
C LEU A 276 27.72 -0.52 -5.40
N ILE A 277 28.63 -1.28 -4.77
CA ILE A 277 30.07 -1.21 -5.07
C ILE A 277 30.33 -1.47 -6.55
N GLY A 278 31.14 -0.58 -7.16
CA GLY A 278 31.54 -0.68 -8.56
C GLY A 278 30.58 -0.02 -9.54
N HIS A 279 29.43 0.48 -9.09
CA HIS A 279 28.56 1.30 -9.90
C HIS A 279 29.00 2.76 -9.82
N ASP A 280 29.21 3.39 -10.98
CA ASP A 280 29.66 4.78 -11.10
C ASP A 280 28.48 5.78 -11.11
N VAL A 281 27.33 5.38 -11.63
CA VAL A 281 26.08 6.15 -11.59
C VAL A 281 24.95 5.28 -11.07
N VAL A 282 24.21 5.78 -10.09
CA VAL A 282 23.01 5.14 -9.52
C VAL A 282 21.82 6.06 -9.72
N LEU A 283 20.90 5.66 -10.59
CA LEU A 283 19.62 6.35 -10.78
C LEU A 283 18.57 5.71 -9.87
N VAL A 284 18.12 6.45 -8.85
CA VAL A 284 17.01 6.07 -7.96
C VAL A 284 15.74 6.69 -8.53
N MET A 285 14.76 5.86 -8.89
CA MET A 285 13.54 6.33 -9.53
C MET A 285 12.30 5.83 -8.82
N GLY A 286 11.45 6.77 -8.40
CA GLY A 286 10.20 6.48 -7.72
C GLY A 286 10.34 5.95 -6.30
N ALA A 287 11.42 6.30 -5.61
CA ALA A 287 11.70 5.94 -4.23
C ALA A 287 12.52 6.99 -3.48
N ALA A 288 12.50 6.91 -2.15
CA ALA A 288 13.43 7.64 -1.30
C ALA A 288 14.89 7.13 -1.49
N THR A 289 15.88 7.98 -1.27
CA THR A 289 17.33 7.68 -1.36
C THR A 289 17.97 7.62 0.01
N PHE A 290 18.17 6.54 0.67
CA PHE A 290 17.47 5.26 0.64
C PHE A 290 16.70 5.14 1.95
N ARG A 291 15.64 4.34 1.99
CA ARG A 291 14.90 4.13 3.24
C ARG A 291 15.54 3.01 4.03
N TYR A 292 16.19 3.37 5.15
CA TYR A 292 16.83 2.39 6.02
C TYR A 292 15.92 1.96 7.16
N HIS A 293 16.01 0.68 7.55
CA HIS A 293 15.26 0.13 8.67
C HIS A 293 16.11 0.12 9.94
N ARG A 294 17.38 -0.27 9.85
CA ARG A 294 18.30 -0.32 10.98
C ARG A 294 19.47 0.62 10.81
N TRP A 295 19.98 1.12 11.93
CA TRP A 295 21.21 1.87 11.95
C TRP A 295 22.41 0.95 11.81
N GLU A 296 23.20 1.15 10.76
CA GLU A 296 24.50 0.52 10.51
C GLU A 296 25.51 1.64 10.26
N PRO A 297 26.52 1.85 11.17
CA PRO A 297 27.52 2.89 10.94
C PRO A 297 28.42 2.52 9.76
N ALA A 298 28.29 3.25 8.67
CA ALA A 298 29.08 3.11 7.45
C ALA A 298 29.01 4.40 6.63
N ASN A 299 29.92 4.54 5.65
CA ASN A 299 29.72 5.51 4.58
C ASN A 299 28.53 5.07 3.73
N TYR A 300 27.72 6.02 3.26
CA TYR A 300 26.54 5.73 2.44
C TYR A 300 26.90 5.13 1.08
N LEU A 301 28.02 5.59 0.47
CA LEU A 301 28.45 5.21 -0.87
C LEU A 301 29.98 5.11 -0.92
N GLU A 302 30.49 4.43 -1.94
CA GLU A 302 31.90 4.50 -2.30
C GLU A 302 32.23 5.86 -2.95
N PRO A 303 33.47 6.37 -2.76
CA PRO A 303 33.89 7.60 -3.43
C PRO A 303 33.81 7.48 -4.96
N GLY A 304 33.20 8.49 -5.60
CA GLY A 304 33.07 8.56 -7.04
C GLY A 304 31.78 8.01 -7.61
N THR A 305 30.89 7.45 -6.80
CA THR A 305 29.54 7.09 -7.23
C THR A 305 28.65 8.34 -7.26
N GLU A 306 28.10 8.67 -8.42
CA GLU A 306 27.08 9.72 -8.58
C GLU A 306 25.69 9.13 -8.35
N VAL A 307 24.88 9.79 -7.50
CA VAL A 307 23.50 9.38 -7.25
C VAL A 307 22.54 10.45 -7.73
N ILE A 308 21.58 10.05 -8.55
CA ILE A 308 20.49 10.88 -9.05
C ILE A 308 19.18 10.26 -8.59
N GLN A 309 18.36 11.05 -7.90
CA GLN A 309 17.00 10.64 -7.51
C GLN A 309 15.97 11.36 -8.38
N ILE A 310 14.98 10.62 -8.88
CA ILE A 310 13.76 11.19 -9.48
C ILE A 310 12.57 10.65 -8.70
N THR A 311 11.75 11.54 -8.15
CA THR A 311 10.59 11.19 -7.32
C THR A 311 9.47 12.21 -7.50
N GLN A 312 8.22 11.81 -7.29
CA GLN A 312 7.08 12.72 -7.24
C GLN A 312 6.94 13.42 -5.88
N ASP A 313 7.63 12.92 -4.83
CA ASP A 313 7.56 13.47 -3.48
C ASP A 313 8.72 14.44 -3.19
N ALA A 314 8.40 15.74 -3.16
CA ALA A 314 9.36 16.78 -2.80
C ALA A 314 9.94 16.61 -1.38
N ARG A 315 9.20 15.99 -0.44
CA ARG A 315 9.71 15.72 0.91
C ARG A 315 10.76 14.61 0.90
N GLU A 316 10.57 13.58 0.06
CA GLU A 316 11.60 12.55 -0.16
C GLU A 316 12.86 13.15 -0.77
N ALA A 317 12.69 13.99 -1.81
CA ALA A 317 13.80 14.67 -2.47
C ALA A 317 14.61 15.55 -1.50
N THR A 318 13.94 16.32 -0.65
CA THR A 318 14.62 17.28 0.25
C THR A 318 15.27 16.65 1.48
N ARG A 319 14.81 15.47 1.93
CA ARG A 319 15.42 14.78 3.08
C ARG A 319 16.51 13.77 2.71
N ALA A 320 16.76 13.55 1.42
CA ALA A 320 17.84 12.66 0.98
C ALA A 320 19.20 13.15 1.54
N PRO A 321 20.01 12.26 2.14
CA PRO A 321 21.26 12.69 2.80
C PRO A 321 22.40 12.95 1.83
N PHE A 322 22.26 12.56 0.55
CA PHE A 322 23.27 12.70 -0.50
C PHE A 322 22.62 12.62 -1.88
N GLY A 323 23.41 12.91 -2.90
CA GLY A 323 22.99 12.85 -4.30
C GLY A 323 22.27 14.11 -4.77
N ARG A 324 21.87 14.09 -6.03
CA ARG A 324 21.06 15.11 -6.68
C ARG A 324 19.62 14.60 -6.79
N ALA A 325 18.63 15.40 -6.41
CA ALA A 325 17.22 15.05 -6.51
C ALA A 325 16.50 15.91 -7.55
N VAL A 326 15.58 15.28 -8.27
CA VAL A 326 14.65 15.89 -9.24
C VAL A 326 13.24 15.53 -8.82
N VAL A 327 12.37 16.52 -8.70
CA VAL A 327 10.94 16.30 -8.48
C VAL A 327 10.23 16.37 -9.84
N ALA A 328 9.74 15.21 -10.29
CA ALA A 328 9.08 15.09 -11.59
C ALA A 328 8.07 13.93 -11.58
N ASP A 329 7.15 13.94 -12.54
CA ASP A 329 6.28 12.80 -12.82
C ASP A 329 7.09 11.59 -13.29
N ILE A 330 6.83 10.43 -12.71
CA ILE A 330 7.63 9.22 -12.94
C ILE A 330 7.40 8.64 -14.35
N ALA A 331 6.16 8.64 -14.83
CA ALA A 331 5.84 8.09 -16.15
C ALA A 331 6.54 8.88 -17.26
N THR A 332 6.42 10.21 -17.21
CA THR A 332 7.08 11.10 -18.19
C THR A 332 8.60 11.06 -18.07
N ALA A 333 9.15 11.01 -16.84
CA ALA A 333 10.59 10.95 -16.63
C ALA A 333 11.20 9.64 -17.18
N LEU A 334 10.53 8.51 -17.00
CA LEU A 334 10.97 7.22 -17.56
C LEU A 334 10.93 7.23 -19.09
N ALA A 335 9.83 7.69 -19.69
CA ALA A 335 9.70 7.81 -21.14
C ALA A 335 10.79 8.72 -21.73
N ASP A 336 10.97 9.91 -21.13
CA ASP A 336 11.97 10.89 -21.53
C ASP A 336 13.40 10.33 -21.50
N LEU A 337 13.76 9.63 -20.40
CA LEU A 337 15.10 9.05 -20.26
C LEU A 337 15.30 7.81 -21.14
N ALA A 338 14.29 6.96 -21.31
CA ALA A 338 14.34 5.82 -22.20
C ALA A 338 14.55 6.27 -23.66
N GLU A 339 13.92 7.38 -24.10
CA GLU A 339 14.11 7.95 -25.43
C GLU A 339 15.49 8.61 -25.59
N ALA A 340 15.93 9.40 -24.61
CA ALA A 340 17.12 10.24 -24.70
C ALA A 340 18.44 9.47 -24.48
N THR A 341 18.39 8.29 -23.88
CA THR A 341 19.61 7.47 -23.66
C THR A 341 20.00 6.69 -24.90
N ALA A 342 21.31 6.58 -25.14
CA ALA A 342 21.86 5.80 -26.23
C ALA A 342 21.69 4.29 -25.98
N ASP A 343 21.34 3.56 -27.03
CA ASP A 343 21.30 2.10 -26.94
C ASP A 343 22.72 1.53 -27.01
N ARG A 344 23.19 0.95 -25.89
CA ARG A 344 24.51 0.31 -25.78
C ARG A 344 24.45 -1.21 -25.93
N GLY A 345 23.26 -1.72 -26.17
CA GLY A 345 22.95 -3.14 -26.13
C GLY A 345 22.92 -3.72 -24.72
N ASN A 346 22.00 -4.65 -24.49
CA ASN A 346 21.82 -5.31 -23.20
C ASN A 346 22.88 -6.41 -23.00
N ARG A 347 24.06 -6.06 -22.50
CA ARG A 347 25.13 -7.02 -22.16
C ARG A 347 24.71 -8.06 -21.10
N ARG A 348 23.63 -7.81 -20.37
CA ARG A 348 23.09 -8.72 -19.35
C ARG A 348 22.07 -9.69 -19.95
N GLY A 349 21.52 -9.40 -21.11
CA GLY A 349 20.59 -10.29 -21.83
C GLY A 349 21.15 -11.70 -22.07
N ASP A 350 22.47 -11.83 -22.21
CA ASP A 350 23.14 -13.12 -22.38
C ASP A 350 23.10 -14.03 -21.12
N ARG A 351 22.73 -13.47 -19.95
CA ARG A 351 22.63 -14.26 -18.70
C ARG A 351 21.40 -15.17 -18.67
N GLY A 352 20.40 -14.92 -19.55
CA GLY A 352 19.10 -15.58 -19.46
C GLY A 352 18.26 -15.13 -18.26
N ALA A 353 17.06 -15.70 -18.14
CA ALA A 353 16.18 -15.43 -17.01
C ALA A 353 16.85 -15.85 -15.68
N ARG A 354 16.61 -15.05 -14.64
CA ARG A 354 17.13 -15.33 -13.30
C ARG A 354 16.55 -16.66 -12.78
N ALA A 355 17.40 -17.54 -12.33
CA ALA A 355 16.97 -18.78 -11.68
C ALA A 355 16.52 -18.51 -10.23
N VAL A 356 15.37 -19.03 -9.86
CA VAL A 356 14.93 -19.05 -8.46
C VAL A 356 15.76 -20.09 -7.70
N PRO A 357 16.40 -19.75 -6.55
CA PRO A 357 17.20 -20.70 -5.80
C PRO A 357 16.30 -21.79 -5.19
N ALA A 358 16.77 -23.03 -5.17
CA ALA A 358 16.05 -24.12 -4.50
C ALA A 358 15.80 -23.79 -3.01
N PRO A 359 14.62 -24.13 -2.45
CA PRO A 359 14.33 -23.86 -1.05
C PRO A 359 15.19 -24.71 -0.11
N PRO A 360 15.54 -24.22 1.07
CA PRO A 360 16.08 -25.05 2.11
C PRO A 360 15.01 -26.06 2.55
N ARG A 361 15.28 -27.34 2.37
CA ARG A 361 14.39 -28.41 2.82
C ARG A 361 14.81 -28.93 4.19
N SER A 362 13.82 -29.36 5.00
CA SER A 362 14.05 -29.99 6.30
C SER A 362 13.23 -31.27 6.46
N GLU A 363 13.83 -32.27 7.05
CA GLU A 363 13.13 -33.53 7.46
C GLU A 363 12.22 -33.28 8.69
N GLN A 364 12.36 -32.14 9.38
CA GLN A 364 11.64 -31.86 10.62
C GLN A 364 10.29 -31.18 10.37
N GLY A 365 10.03 -30.64 9.17
CA GLY A 365 8.80 -29.97 8.81
C GLY A 365 8.98 -29.01 7.63
N MET A 366 7.89 -28.40 7.21
CA MET A 366 7.87 -27.41 6.12
C MET A 366 8.60 -26.12 6.53
N THR A 367 9.37 -25.55 5.62
CA THR A 367 10.03 -24.25 5.80
C THR A 367 9.22 -23.12 5.19
N GLY A 368 9.42 -21.88 5.66
CA GLY A 368 8.78 -20.70 5.07
C GLY A 368 9.06 -20.52 3.56
N PRO A 369 10.32 -20.67 3.10
CA PRO A 369 10.64 -20.65 1.67
C PRO A 369 9.90 -21.71 0.82
N GLU A 370 9.62 -22.90 1.36
CA GLU A 370 8.82 -23.92 0.65
C GLU A 370 7.37 -23.47 0.42
N VAL A 371 6.80 -22.68 1.34
CA VAL A 371 5.49 -22.05 1.14
C VAL A 371 5.54 -21.13 -0.09
N LEU A 372 6.54 -20.25 -0.16
CA LEU A 372 6.70 -19.32 -1.30
C LEU A 372 6.91 -20.06 -2.63
N ASP A 373 7.66 -21.16 -2.63
CA ASP A 373 7.88 -21.95 -3.84
C ASP A 373 6.59 -22.61 -4.35
N VAL A 374 5.73 -23.13 -3.45
CA VAL A 374 4.41 -23.63 -3.83
C VAL A 374 3.54 -22.52 -4.42
N LEU A 375 3.54 -21.33 -3.81
CA LEU A 375 2.81 -20.18 -4.40
C LEU A 375 3.33 -19.88 -5.81
N ASN A 376 4.65 -19.91 -6.02
CA ASN A 376 5.28 -19.66 -7.31
C ASN A 376 4.99 -20.73 -8.37
N GLU A 377 4.83 -21.99 -7.99
CA GLU A 377 4.48 -23.08 -8.91
C GLU A 377 3.09 -22.92 -9.55
N HIS A 378 2.23 -22.11 -8.92
CA HIS A 378 0.85 -21.85 -9.36
C HIS A 378 0.59 -20.37 -9.73
N VAL A 379 1.63 -19.61 -10.05
CA VAL A 379 1.48 -18.21 -10.53
C VAL A 379 0.78 -18.20 -11.88
N ASP A 380 -0.26 -17.38 -11.98
CA ASP A 380 -0.94 -17.09 -13.23
C ASP A 380 -1.36 -15.59 -13.32
N ASP A 381 -1.96 -15.19 -14.42
CA ASP A 381 -2.35 -13.80 -14.68
C ASP A 381 -3.49 -13.30 -13.79
N SER A 382 -4.20 -14.17 -13.10
CA SER A 382 -5.32 -13.81 -12.23
C SER A 382 -4.89 -13.52 -10.80
N VAL A 383 -3.66 -13.92 -10.39
CA VAL A 383 -3.22 -13.85 -8.99
C VAL A 383 -2.55 -12.51 -8.69
N VAL A 384 -2.91 -11.93 -7.53
CA VAL A 384 -2.24 -10.78 -6.90
C VAL A 384 -1.80 -11.16 -5.50
N TYR A 385 -0.58 -10.79 -5.13
CA TYR A 385 0.01 -11.13 -3.84
C TYR A 385 0.02 -9.94 -2.88
N VAL A 386 -0.50 -10.17 -1.67
CA VAL A 386 -0.39 -9.25 -0.54
C VAL A 386 0.46 -9.93 0.52
N ASN A 387 1.67 -9.42 0.73
CA ASN A 387 2.65 -9.99 1.64
C ASN A 387 2.71 -9.22 2.95
N GLU A 388 2.60 -9.92 4.08
CA GLU A 388 2.91 -9.42 5.43
C GLU A 388 3.72 -10.47 6.21
N THR A 389 4.56 -11.25 5.52
CA THR A 389 5.50 -12.20 6.16
C THR A 389 6.81 -11.49 6.46
N THR A 390 6.88 -10.77 7.55
CA THR A 390 8.06 -9.96 7.91
C THR A 390 9.37 -10.74 8.05
N THR A 391 9.29 -12.06 8.23
CA THR A 391 10.46 -12.96 8.28
C THR A 391 10.95 -13.34 6.87
N LEU A 392 10.05 -13.36 5.87
CA LEU A 392 10.33 -13.79 4.50
C LEU A 392 10.31 -12.63 3.49
N ASP A 393 10.28 -11.38 3.94
CA ASP A 393 10.07 -10.21 3.10
C ASP A 393 11.10 -10.08 1.96
N LEU A 394 12.37 -10.32 2.25
CA LEU A 394 13.45 -10.28 1.26
C LEU A 394 13.41 -11.48 0.29
N GLU A 395 13.02 -12.66 0.78
CA GLU A 395 12.94 -13.86 -0.03
C GLU A 395 11.74 -13.86 -0.98
N TYR A 396 10.70 -13.09 -0.67
CA TYR A 396 9.45 -13.08 -1.42
C TYR A 396 9.68 -12.72 -2.90
N LEU A 397 10.30 -11.58 -3.18
CA LEU A 397 10.62 -11.13 -4.54
C LEU A 397 11.81 -11.90 -5.17
N GLU A 398 12.49 -12.72 -4.39
CA GLU A 398 13.51 -13.63 -4.90
C GLU A 398 12.94 -14.95 -5.38
N ARG A 399 11.78 -15.40 -4.83
CA ARG A 399 11.19 -16.69 -5.08
C ARG A 399 9.94 -16.65 -5.94
N ILE A 400 9.11 -15.65 -5.79
CA ILE A 400 7.87 -15.51 -6.57
C ILE A 400 8.14 -14.68 -7.82
N VAL A 401 7.69 -15.18 -8.95
CA VAL A 401 7.72 -14.46 -10.23
C VAL A 401 6.70 -13.33 -10.16
N ILE A 402 7.21 -12.11 -10.23
CA ILE A 402 6.42 -10.89 -10.40
C ILE A 402 6.83 -10.29 -11.73
N ASP A 403 5.96 -10.31 -12.71
CA ASP A 403 6.26 -9.95 -14.10
C ASP A 403 5.37 -8.84 -14.67
N ARG A 404 4.42 -8.34 -13.87
CA ARG A 404 3.50 -7.27 -14.26
C ARG A 404 3.25 -6.30 -13.10
N PRO A 405 2.85 -5.04 -13.40
CA PRO A 405 2.52 -4.04 -12.40
C PRO A 405 1.33 -4.46 -11.54
N GLY A 406 1.31 -3.99 -10.29
CA GLY A 406 0.23 -4.23 -9.34
C GLY A 406 0.11 -5.67 -8.81
N MET A 407 1.04 -6.56 -9.15
CA MET A 407 0.98 -7.96 -8.73
C MET A 407 1.46 -8.20 -7.30
N TYR A 408 2.23 -7.29 -6.70
CA TYR A 408 2.82 -7.44 -5.36
C TYR A 408 2.58 -6.23 -4.49
N HIS A 409 2.15 -6.45 -3.23
CA HIS A 409 1.91 -5.41 -2.23
C HIS A 409 2.47 -5.80 -0.86
N PHE A 410 3.06 -4.80 -0.14
CA PHE A 410 3.62 -4.96 1.19
C PHE A 410 3.34 -3.69 2.04
N PRO A 411 3.25 -3.78 3.39
CA PRO A 411 2.98 -2.62 4.25
C PRO A 411 4.09 -1.56 4.17
N ALA A 412 3.71 -0.32 3.91
CA ALA A 412 4.67 0.74 3.64
C ALA A 412 5.39 1.28 4.89
N SER A 413 4.78 1.15 6.07
CA SER A 413 5.37 1.63 7.33
C SER A 413 5.89 0.51 8.23
N GLY A 414 5.65 -0.76 7.86
CA GLY A 414 5.87 -1.90 8.74
C GLY A 414 4.81 -2.04 9.84
N GLY A 415 3.73 -1.27 9.79
CA GLY A 415 2.57 -1.42 10.67
C GLY A 415 1.83 -2.72 10.40
N LEU A 416 1.74 -3.60 11.43
CA LEU A 416 1.07 -4.90 11.30
C LEU A 416 -0.45 -4.76 11.19
N GLY A 417 -1.10 -5.78 10.57
CA GLY A 417 -2.53 -5.82 10.29
C GLY A 417 -2.89 -5.26 8.91
N PHE A 418 -1.95 -5.27 7.99
CA PHE A 418 -2.11 -4.87 6.60
C PHE A 418 -2.65 -6.01 5.72
N GLY A 419 -2.08 -7.20 5.80
CA GLY A 419 -2.25 -8.25 4.80
C GLY A 419 -3.68 -8.72 4.62
N LEU A 420 -4.36 -9.10 5.72
CA LEU A 420 -5.74 -9.60 5.65
C LEU A 420 -6.73 -8.54 5.12
N PRO A 421 -6.82 -7.33 5.70
CA PRO A 421 -7.81 -6.35 5.24
C PRO A 421 -7.50 -5.80 3.84
N VAL A 422 -6.24 -5.56 3.51
CA VAL A 422 -5.87 -5.08 2.18
C VAL A 422 -6.25 -6.09 1.10
N ALA A 423 -6.03 -7.38 1.35
CA ALA A 423 -6.43 -8.43 0.41
C ALA A 423 -7.95 -8.45 0.17
N VAL A 424 -8.74 -8.31 1.23
CA VAL A 424 -10.21 -8.21 1.10
C VAL A 424 -10.59 -6.97 0.29
N GLY A 425 -10.00 -5.82 0.59
CA GLY A 425 -10.24 -4.58 -0.13
C GLY A 425 -9.88 -4.67 -1.62
N MET A 426 -8.75 -5.31 -1.95
CA MET A 426 -8.34 -5.54 -3.34
C MET A 426 -9.32 -6.45 -4.08
N ALA A 427 -9.77 -7.54 -3.47
CA ALA A 427 -10.75 -8.44 -4.08
C ALA A 427 -12.15 -7.79 -4.25
N ILE A 428 -12.47 -6.76 -3.44
CA ILE A 428 -13.68 -5.94 -3.64
C ILE A 428 -13.48 -4.99 -4.83
N GLY A 429 -12.28 -4.43 -5.00
CA GLY A 429 -11.94 -3.47 -6.05
C GLY A 429 -11.76 -4.12 -7.43
N ASP A 430 -11.24 -5.34 -7.47
CA ASP A 430 -11.08 -6.15 -8.69
C ASP A 430 -11.52 -7.60 -8.43
N PRO A 431 -12.83 -7.90 -8.60
CA PRO A 431 -13.37 -9.23 -8.33
C PRO A 431 -12.93 -10.32 -9.33
N GLU A 432 -12.31 -9.96 -10.44
CA GLU A 432 -11.79 -10.92 -11.41
C GLU A 432 -10.45 -11.52 -10.96
N LYS A 433 -9.76 -10.88 -10.01
CA LYS A 433 -8.48 -11.36 -9.47
C LYS A 433 -8.67 -12.24 -8.25
N THR A 434 -7.80 -13.24 -8.13
CA THR A 434 -7.61 -14.01 -6.89
C THR A 434 -6.53 -13.33 -6.07
N VAL A 435 -6.88 -12.82 -4.89
CA VAL A 435 -5.93 -12.15 -4.01
C VAL A 435 -5.39 -13.12 -2.97
N VAL A 436 -4.08 -13.36 -2.98
CA VAL A 436 -3.38 -14.25 -2.05
C VAL A 436 -2.70 -13.40 -0.98
N ALA A 437 -3.22 -13.44 0.25
CA ALA A 437 -2.62 -12.80 1.40
C ALA A 437 -1.70 -13.78 2.12
N THR A 438 -0.39 -13.55 2.10
CA THR A 438 0.59 -14.34 2.85
C THR A 438 1.00 -13.55 4.08
N VAL A 439 0.62 -14.02 5.27
CA VAL A 439 0.69 -13.25 6.53
C VAL A 439 1.33 -14.08 7.63
N GLY A 440 2.26 -13.53 8.39
CA GLY A 440 2.80 -14.19 9.58
C GLY A 440 1.73 -14.34 10.67
N ASP A 441 1.82 -15.40 11.49
CA ASP A 441 0.90 -15.70 12.57
C ASP A 441 0.74 -14.55 13.58
N GLY A 442 1.83 -13.85 13.90
CA GLY A 442 1.78 -12.66 14.76
C GLY A 442 1.01 -11.51 14.10
N SER A 443 1.28 -11.25 12.83
CA SER A 443 0.65 -10.16 12.05
C SER A 443 -0.84 -10.39 11.83
N ALA A 444 -1.26 -11.64 11.62
CA ALA A 444 -2.65 -12.00 11.35
C ALA A 444 -3.60 -11.52 12.47
N ASN A 445 -3.15 -11.56 13.74
CA ASN A 445 -3.98 -11.16 14.88
C ASN A 445 -4.45 -9.70 14.85
N TYR A 446 -3.76 -8.83 14.11
CA TYR A 446 -4.13 -7.41 13.97
C TYR A 446 -5.27 -7.19 12.97
N GLY A 447 -5.56 -8.15 12.08
CA GLY A 447 -6.53 -8.01 10.99
C GLY A 447 -7.59 -9.10 10.89
N LEU A 448 -7.69 -10.02 11.86
CA LEU A 448 -8.58 -11.19 11.80
C LEU A 448 -10.04 -10.87 11.50
N THR A 449 -10.55 -9.71 11.95
CA THR A 449 -11.94 -9.34 11.69
C THR A 449 -12.24 -9.08 10.21
N ALA A 450 -11.22 -8.95 9.34
CA ALA A 450 -11.40 -8.88 7.89
C ALA A 450 -12.03 -10.15 7.31
N LEU A 451 -11.81 -11.30 7.96
CA LEU A 451 -12.39 -12.58 7.56
C LEU A 451 -13.92 -12.54 7.55
N TYR A 452 -14.53 -11.78 8.48
CA TYR A 452 -15.97 -11.56 8.51
C TYR A 452 -16.43 -10.90 7.20
N THR A 453 -15.81 -9.79 6.81
CA THR A 453 -16.21 -9.06 5.60
C THR A 453 -15.96 -9.91 4.35
N ALA A 454 -14.84 -10.64 4.30
CA ALA A 454 -14.54 -11.58 3.21
C ALA A 454 -15.65 -12.63 3.04
N ALA A 455 -16.07 -13.25 4.15
CA ALA A 455 -17.13 -14.26 4.14
C ALA A 455 -18.49 -13.67 3.74
N GLN A 456 -18.86 -12.48 4.23
CA GLN A 456 -20.12 -11.82 3.91
C GLN A 456 -20.24 -11.45 2.42
N LEU A 457 -19.12 -11.09 1.79
CA LEU A 457 -19.09 -10.66 0.40
C LEU A 457 -18.67 -11.76 -0.59
N GLY A 458 -18.23 -12.91 -0.09
CA GLY A 458 -17.75 -14.01 -0.92
C GLY A 458 -16.52 -13.63 -1.77
N THR A 459 -15.56 -12.89 -1.19
CA THR A 459 -14.39 -12.40 -1.94
C THR A 459 -13.48 -13.54 -2.37
N LYS A 460 -12.90 -13.48 -3.57
CA LYS A 460 -11.85 -14.42 -4.04
C LYS A 460 -10.52 -14.13 -3.35
N THR A 461 -10.42 -14.51 -2.08
CA THR A 461 -9.24 -14.24 -1.24
C THR A 461 -8.73 -15.52 -0.61
N ILE A 462 -7.46 -15.82 -0.79
CA ILE A 462 -6.77 -16.94 -0.14
C ILE A 462 -5.88 -16.36 0.96
N PHE A 463 -6.17 -16.68 2.21
CA PHE A 463 -5.39 -16.28 3.37
C PHE A 463 -4.43 -17.41 3.75
N VAL A 464 -3.14 -17.20 3.56
CA VAL A 464 -2.07 -18.12 3.96
C VAL A 464 -1.41 -17.58 5.21
N ILE A 465 -1.66 -18.23 6.36
CA ILE A 465 -0.99 -17.87 7.61
C ILE A 465 0.31 -18.69 7.70
N VAL A 466 1.45 -18.03 7.57
CA VAL A 466 2.77 -18.64 7.76
C VAL A 466 3.04 -18.69 9.26
N ASN A 467 2.75 -19.85 9.85
CA ASN A 467 2.67 -20.04 11.30
C ASN A 467 3.93 -20.69 11.85
N ASN A 468 4.81 -19.89 12.46
CA ASN A 468 5.99 -20.37 13.19
C ASN A 468 5.86 -20.25 14.71
N SER A 469 4.65 -19.97 15.21
CA SER A 469 4.29 -19.78 16.61
C SER A 469 5.04 -18.63 17.32
N GLY A 470 5.41 -17.58 16.57
CA GLY A 470 6.14 -16.45 17.15
C GLY A 470 6.47 -15.31 16.21
N TYR A 471 7.07 -14.28 16.78
CA TYR A 471 7.58 -13.11 16.05
C TYR A 471 8.99 -13.38 15.51
N GLY A 472 9.13 -14.24 14.48
CA GLY A 472 10.42 -14.66 13.94
C GLY A 472 11.34 -13.51 13.52
N ALA A 473 10.81 -12.46 12.89
CA ALA A 473 11.58 -11.28 12.55
C ALA A 473 12.16 -10.55 13.79
N LEU A 474 11.36 -10.43 14.86
CA LEU A 474 11.82 -9.82 16.12
C LEU A 474 12.86 -10.70 16.82
N SER A 475 12.69 -12.03 16.80
CA SER A 475 13.69 -12.96 17.33
C SER A 475 15.03 -12.79 16.61
N GLY A 476 15.03 -12.74 15.28
CA GLY A 476 16.23 -12.46 14.50
C GLY A 476 16.85 -11.07 14.76
N PHE A 477 16.04 -10.03 15.07
CA PHE A 477 16.55 -8.74 15.51
C PHE A 477 17.17 -8.82 16.91
N ALA A 478 16.50 -9.50 17.86
CA ALA A 478 16.99 -9.67 19.23
C ALA A 478 18.34 -10.39 19.27
N GLU A 479 18.53 -11.44 18.47
CA GLU A 479 19.82 -12.12 18.32
C GLU A 479 20.91 -11.19 17.79
N ARG A 480 20.63 -10.46 16.69
CA ARG A 480 21.59 -9.50 16.12
C ARG A 480 21.94 -8.35 17.05
N MET A 481 21.03 -7.96 17.95
CA MET A 481 21.26 -6.94 18.97
C MET A 481 21.92 -7.50 20.23
N GLY A 482 22.12 -8.83 20.34
CA GLY A 482 22.68 -9.49 21.51
C GLY A 482 21.74 -9.53 22.73
N VAL A 483 20.42 -9.53 22.50
CA VAL A 483 19.36 -9.58 23.51
C VAL A 483 18.35 -10.72 23.23
N PRO A 484 18.81 -11.99 23.06
CA PRO A 484 17.95 -13.09 22.62
C PRO A 484 16.83 -13.42 23.64
N ASP A 485 17.04 -13.13 24.91
CA ASP A 485 16.07 -13.43 25.99
C ASP A 485 14.98 -12.35 26.14
N THR A 486 14.67 -11.60 25.06
CA THR A 486 13.63 -10.57 25.07
C THR A 486 12.24 -11.22 25.27
N PRO A 487 11.43 -10.74 26.24
CA PRO A 487 10.11 -11.30 26.49
C PRO A 487 9.12 -10.98 25.36
N GLY A 488 8.10 -11.86 25.16
CA GLY A 488 7.00 -11.62 24.22
C GLY A 488 7.30 -11.98 22.76
N LEU A 489 8.38 -12.72 22.47
CA LEU A 489 8.72 -13.14 21.11
C LEU A 489 8.01 -14.43 20.67
N THR A 490 7.47 -15.21 21.61
CA THR A 490 6.72 -16.44 21.34
C THR A 490 5.23 -16.21 21.55
N LEU A 491 4.40 -16.74 20.64
CA LEU A 491 2.94 -16.59 20.69
C LEU A 491 2.21 -17.81 21.28
N GLY A 492 2.89 -18.96 21.38
CA GLY A 492 2.23 -20.22 21.68
C GLY A 492 1.31 -20.69 20.55
N THR A 493 0.36 -21.56 20.88
CA THR A 493 -0.54 -22.14 19.88
C THR A 493 -1.79 -21.27 19.71
N ILE A 494 -2.00 -20.74 18.52
CA ILE A 494 -3.24 -20.08 18.08
C ILE A 494 -3.95 -21.00 17.09
N ASP A 495 -5.25 -21.21 17.26
CA ASP A 495 -6.04 -22.02 16.33
C ASP A 495 -6.70 -21.14 15.26
N PHE A 496 -5.94 -20.82 14.20
CA PHE A 496 -6.42 -20.00 13.09
C PHE A 496 -7.57 -20.65 12.30
N VAL A 497 -7.63 -21.99 12.29
CA VAL A 497 -8.73 -22.72 11.63
C VAL A 497 -10.05 -22.44 12.35
N SER A 498 -10.09 -22.60 13.67
CA SER A 498 -11.29 -22.29 14.46
C SER A 498 -11.68 -20.81 14.38
N LEU A 499 -10.71 -19.87 14.38
CA LEU A 499 -10.96 -18.45 14.21
C LEU A 499 -11.58 -18.12 12.85
N ALA A 500 -11.05 -18.68 11.76
CA ALA A 500 -11.58 -18.48 10.43
C ALA A 500 -13.00 -19.05 10.28
N GLN A 501 -13.22 -20.26 10.76
CA GLN A 501 -14.55 -20.89 10.76
C GLN A 501 -15.56 -20.09 11.57
N GLY A 502 -15.14 -19.50 12.70
CA GLY A 502 -15.98 -18.60 13.51
C GLY A 502 -16.43 -17.35 12.76
N TYR A 503 -15.66 -16.86 11.79
CA TYR A 503 -16.03 -15.78 10.89
C TYR A 503 -16.74 -16.25 9.60
N GLY A 504 -16.91 -17.57 9.39
CA GLY A 504 -17.58 -18.13 8.23
C GLY A 504 -16.65 -18.42 7.04
N VAL A 505 -15.34 -18.42 7.23
CA VAL A 505 -14.34 -18.75 6.20
C VAL A 505 -13.92 -20.22 6.34
N PRO A 506 -14.06 -21.04 5.28
CA PRO A 506 -13.49 -22.38 5.25
C PRO A 506 -11.99 -22.35 5.49
N ALA A 507 -11.49 -23.29 6.32
CA ALA A 507 -10.09 -23.27 6.69
C ALA A 507 -9.53 -24.67 6.91
N SER A 508 -8.23 -24.84 6.60
CA SER A 508 -7.46 -26.06 6.83
C SER A 508 -6.10 -25.74 7.46
N ARG A 509 -5.50 -26.73 8.13
CA ARG A 509 -4.13 -26.65 8.65
C ARG A 509 -3.26 -27.63 7.87
N THR A 510 -2.06 -27.19 7.50
CA THR A 510 -1.06 -27.99 6.78
C THR A 510 0.29 -27.95 7.51
N THR A 511 1.01 -29.07 7.50
CA THR A 511 2.29 -29.25 8.20
C THR A 511 3.41 -29.71 7.27
N THR A 512 3.04 -30.13 6.07
CA THR A 512 3.99 -30.55 5.03
C THR A 512 3.77 -29.77 3.74
N ARG A 513 4.80 -29.71 2.91
CA ARG A 513 4.74 -29.05 1.60
C ARG A 513 3.63 -29.65 0.71
N GLU A 514 3.52 -30.97 0.70
CA GLU A 514 2.53 -31.70 -0.10
C GLU A 514 1.10 -31.41 0.33
N GLU A 515 0.84 -31.34 1.66
CA GLU A 515 -0.46 -30.93 2.20
C GLU A 515 -0.77 -29.48 1.81
N PHE A 516 0.22 -28.58 1.91
CA PHE A 516 0.04 -27.17 1.55
C PHE A 516 -0.23 -27.01 0.06
N ASP A 517 0.53 -27.68 -0.82
CA ASP A 517 0.30 -27.65 -2.27
C ASP A 517 -1.12 -28.12 -2.63
N ALA A 518 -1.57 -29.23 -2.02
CA ALA A 518 -2.92 -29.75 -2.26
C ALA A 518 -4.00 -28.75 -1.80
N ALA A 519 -3.88 -28.18 -0.60
CA ALA A 519 -4.81 -27.21 -0.06
C ALA A 519 -4.82 -25.89 -0.88
N TYR A 520 -3.66 -25.42 -1.32
CA TYR A 520 -3.55 -24.21 -2.13
C TYR A 520 -4.19 -24.39 -3.51
N ARG A 521 -3.97 -25.53 -4.18
CA ARG A 521 -4.63 -25.85 -5.45
C ARG A 521 -6.16 -25.92 -5.32
N GLU A 522 -6.66 -26.46 -4.21
CA GLU A 522 -8.11 -26.47 -3.93
C GLU A 522 -8.63 -25.03 -3.70
N ALA A 523 -7.88 -24.22 -2.94
CA ALA A 523 -8.23 -22.83 -2.67
C ALA A 523 -8.27 -21.95 -3.95
N LEU A 524 -7.38 -22.20 -4.92
CA LEU A 524 -7.39 -21.50 -6.22
C LEU A 524 -8.65 -21.78 -7.06
N GLN A 525 -9.36 -22.87 -6.78
CA GLN A 525 -10.63 -23.23 -7.46
C GLN A 525 -11.87 -22.79 -6.68
N ALA A 526 -11.70 -22.22 -5.48
CA ALA A 526 -12.83 -21.81 -4.65
C ALA A 526 -13.47 -20.50 -5.17
N ASP A 527 -14.80 -20.43 -5.11
CA ASP A 527 -15.57 -19.23 -5.49
C ASP A 527 -15.66 -18.18 -4.36
N GLY A 528 -15.00 -18.41 -3.22
CA GLY A 528 -15.04 -17.54 -2.04
C GLY A 528 -13.75 -17.58 -1.22
N PRO A 529 -13.73 -16.92 -0.05
CA PRO A 529 -12.54 -16.85 0.77
C PRO A 529 -12.19 -18.20 1.40
N VAL A 530 -10.87 -18.50 1.47
CA VAL A 530 -10.32 -19.70 2.11
C VAL A 530 -9.13 -19.30 2.98
N LEU A 531 -8.95 -19.95 4.14
CA LEU A 531 -7.77 -19.79 4.97
C LEU A 531 -6.97 -21.09 5.06
N ILE A 532 -5.66 -20.99 4.88
CA ILE A 532 -4.70 -22.10 5.08
C ILE A 532 -3.73 -21.71 6.20
N ASP A 533 -3.79 -22.42 7.32
CA ASP A 533 -2.82 -22.33 8.41
C ASP A 533 -1.60 -23.20 8.08
N ALA A 534 -0.59 -22.61 7.45
CA ALA A 534 0.64 -23.27 7.02
C ALA A 534 1.64 -23.27 8.17
N VAL A 535 1.71 -24.37 8.91
CA VAL A 535 2.67 -24.53 10.02
C VAL A 535 4.06 -24.74 9.45
N VAL A 536 4.97 -23.82 9.79
CA VAL A 536 6.36 -23.87 9.35
C VAL A 536 7.32 -23.99 10.53
N LEU A 537 8.53 -24.47 10.25
CA LEU A 537 9.60 -24.48 11.24
C LEU A 537 9.90 -23.05 11.69
N GLY A 538 10.17 -22.88 12.97
CA GLY A 538 10.67 -21.60 13.52
C GLY A 538 11.97 -21.19 12.82
N ALA A 539 12.16 -19.86 12.68
CA ALA A 539 13.37 -19.30 12.08
C ALA A 539 14.59 -19.48 13.00
#